data_ee4e334ae7973c38c77cb371753f132a
#
_entry.id   ee4e334ae7973c38c77cb371753f132a
#
_cell.length_a   1.000
_cell.length_b   1.000
_cell.length_c   1.000
_cell.angle_alpha   90.00
_cell.angle_beta   90.00
_cell.angle_gamma   90.00
#
_symmetry.space_group_name_H-M   'P 1'
#
loop_
_entity.id
_entity.type
_entity.pdbx_description
1 polymer ?
#
loop_
_entity_poly.entity_id
_entity_poly.type
_entity_poly.pdbx_seq_one_letter_code
_entity_poly.pdbx_strand_id
1 'polypeptide(L)'
;MEPIDFTDCERLPGRAYNGANGKKIAVRYDDDVWLLKFPPSTAEKPTTLSYSNSCYSEHLASTIANMIGLKAQETRLGTFTNGKTKVVCACRDFTADGKVLYDFCSIKNTVIDSDTGGTGTELNDVLETIELQSFVDPVELKAHFWDMFVVDAFLGNFDRHNGNWGFLVDPTTRKAKIAPAFDFGSCLLPQADDDIMRRVIGDKAELDARIYNFPASALKQEGKKIGYVDFIAQNRDGVLAPSLARIVPRIDLAQINAFIDDTPYLADHQRRFYKVYLAARFSALFASGE
;
A
#
# COMPACT_ATOMS: atom_id res chain seq x y z
N MET A 1 19.88 0.74 9.67
CA MET A 1 20.00 1.02 8.21
C MET A 1 20.72 2.34 8.04
N GLU A 2 21.78 2.43 7.20
CA GLU A 2 22.47 3.71 6.98
C GLU A 2 21.58 4.70 6.23
N PRO A 3 21.64 5.99 6.60
CA PRO A 3 20.88 7.04 5.91
C PRO A 3 21.36 7.18 4.45
N ILE A 4 20.41 7.18 3.51
CA ILE A 4 20.71 7.36 2.07
C ILE A 4 20.42 8.80 1.70
N ASP A 5 21.36 9.45 0.97
CA ASP A 5 21.12 10.76 0.36
C ASP A 5 21.01 10.61 -1.17
N PHE A 6 19.84 10.93 -1.70
CA PHE A 6 19.56 10.85 -3.14
C PHE A 6 19.81 12.19 -3.88
N THR A 7 20.38 13.19 -3.21
CA THR A 7 20.51 14.56 -3.75
C THR A 7 21.31 14.58 -5.04
N ASP A 8 22.46 13.90 -5.05
CA ASP A 8 23.40 13.89 -6.16
C ASP A 8 23.24 12.69 -7.11
N CYS A 9 22.17 11.90 -6.93
CA CYS A 9 21.89 10.78 -7.83
C CYS A 9 21.57 11.27 -9.24
N GLU A 10 22.01 10.49 -10.25
CA GLU A 10 21.68 10.73 -11.66
C GLU A 10 20.16 10.77 -11.85
N ARG A 11 19.63 11.88 -12.37
CA ARG A 11 18.21 12.01 -12.70
C ARG A 11 17.91 11.41 -14.07
N LEU A 12 16.77 10.74 -14.18
CA LEU A 12 16.29 10.09 -15.39
C LEU A 12 15.02 10.79 -15.91
N PRO A 13 15.13 11.98 -16.54
CA PRO A 13 13.97 12.82 -16.87
C PRO A 13 13.05 12.21 -17.95
N GLY A 14 13.53 11.22 -18.71
CA GLY A 14 12.73 10.51 -19.72
C GLY A 14 11.78 9.45 -19.16
N ARG A 15 11.81 9.18 -17.85
CA ARG A 15 10.88 8.25 -17.20
C ARG A 15 9.70 8.99 -16.58
N ALA A 16 8.50 8.72 -17.11
CA ALA A 16 7.24 9.22 -16.59
C ALA A 16 6.54 8.11 -15.79
N TYR A 17 5.98 8.47 -14.64
CA TYR A 17 5.18 7.56 -13.80
C TYR A 17 3.77 8.12 -13.64
N ASN A 18 2.78 7.27 -13.78
CA ASN A 18 1.38 7.63 -13.60
C ASN A 18 1.08 8.02 -12.14
N GLY A 19 0.01 8.79 -11.94
CA GLY A 19 -0.50 9.23 -10.64
C GLY A 19 -0.36 10.71 -10.42
N ALA A 20 -1.49 11.35 -10.04
CA ALA A 20 -1.65 12.79 -9.90
C ALA A 20 -1.09 13.36 -8.59
N ASN A 21 -0.75 12.53 -7.61
CA ASN A 21 -0.39 12.97 -6.27
C ASN A 21 1.12 13.11 -6.06
N GLY A 22 1.54 14.31 -5.65
CA GLY A 22 2.90 14.60 -5.19
C GLY A 22 3.96 14.66 -6.29
N LYS A 23 5.08 15.28 -5.97
CA LYS A 23 6.25 15.36 -6.85
C LYS A 23 6.92 13.98 -6.90
N LYS A 24 7.29 13.54 -8.12
CA LYS A 24 7.99 12.28 -8.37
C LYS A 24 9.21 12.55 -9.25
N ILE A 25 10.34 11.91 -8.94
CA ILE A 25 11.59 12.03 -9.71
C ILE A 25 12.17 10.63 -9.88
N ALA A 26 12.52 10.26 -11.12
CA ALA A 26 13.30 9.04 -11.34
C ALA A 26 14.79 9.32 -11.16
N VAL A 27 15.47 8.45 -10.45
CA VAL A 27 16.92 8.50 -10.23
C VAL A 27 17.55 7.13 -10.41
N ARG A 28 18.87 7.11 -10.70
CA ARG A 28 19.69 5.92 -10.62
C ARG A 28 20.43 5.90 -9.29
N TYR A 29 20.30 4.82 -8.56
CA TYR A 29 21.01 4.60 -7.30
C TYR A 29 21.34 3.09 -7.17
N ASP A 30 22.59 2.76 -6.87
CA ASP A 30 23.06 1.38 -6.66
C ASP A 30 22.72 0.48 -7.87
N ASP A 31 23.04 0.97 -9.09
CA ASP A 31 22.75 0.37 -10.41
C ASP A 31 21.26 0.16 -10.74
N ASP A 32 20.38 0.45 -9.83
CA ASP A 32 18.92 0.33 -10.01
C ASP A 32 18.27 1.68 -10.32
N VAL A 33 17.07 1.62 -10.88
CA VAL A 33 16.20 2.78 -11.12
C VAL A 33 15.19 2.88 -9.98
N TRP A 34 15.10 4.07 -9.40
CA TRP A 34 14.23 4.37 -8.27
C TRP A 34 13.33 5.56 -8.55
N LEU A 35 12.07 5.43 -8.18
CA LEU A 35 11.11 6.53 -8.15
C LEU A 35 11.13 7.17 -6.77
N LEU A 36 11.61 8.40 -6.65
CA LEU A 36 11.51 9.18 -5.42
C LEU A 36 10.12 9.79 -5.30
N LYS A 37 9.39 9.40 -4.27
CA LYS A 37 8.13 10.04 -3.84
C LYS A 37 8.43 11.06 -2.74
N PHE A 38 7.89 12.26 -2.88
CA PHE A 38 8.07 13.37 -1.93
C PHE A 38 6.83 13.53 -1.07
N PRO A 39 6.97 13.94 0.20
CA PRO A 39 5.82 14.32 0.99
C PRO A 39 5.11 15.50 0.31
N PRO A 40 3.76 15.54 0.32
CA PRO A 40 3.00 16.65 -0.25
C PRO A 40 3.43 17.98 0.36
N SER A 41 3.45 19.03 -0.46
CA SER A 41 3.71 20.39 0.03
C SER A 41 2.49 20.91 0.77
N THR A 42 2.67 21.35 2.01
CA THR A 42 1.62 22.01 2.81
C THR A 42 1.11 23.32 2.16
N ALA A 43 1.87 23.89 1.23
CA ALA A 43 1.49 25.09 0.48
C ALA A 43 0.53 24.82 -0.69
N GLU A 44 0.47 23.58 -1.18
CA GLU A 44 -0.32 23.25 -2.38
C GLU A 44 -1.76 22.82 -2.07
N LYS A 45 -2.06 22.43 -0.84
CA LYS A 45 -3.43 22.13 -0.39
C LYS A 45 -3.60 22.57 1.08
N PRO A 46 -4.24 23.72 1.33
CA PRO A 46 -4.59 24.15 2.68
C PRO A 46 -5.83 23.39 3.21
N THR A 47 -5.90 22.08 3.01
CA THR A 47 -6.94 21.25 3.60
C THR A 47 -6.37 20.53 4.82
N THR A 48 -7.18 20.41 5.85
CA THR A 48 -6.93 19.83 7.17
C THR A 48 -6.39 18.38 7.18
N LEU A 49 -6.12 17.79 6.02
CA LEU A 49 -5.59 16.44 5.85
C LEU A 49 -4.27 16.49 5.08
N SER A 50 -3.19 16.72 5.80
CA SER A 50 -1.84 16.67 5.25
C SER A 50 -1.36 15.22 5.24
N TYR A 51 -1.06 14.67 4.05
CA TYR A 51 -0.37 13.37 3.90
C TYR A 51 1.12 13.46 4.25
N SER A 52 1.46 14.17 5.32
CA SER A 52 2.84 14.46 5.71
C SER A 52 3.68 13.21 5.94
N ASN A 53 3.04 12.12 6.35
CA ASN A 53 3.69 10.84 6.65
C ASN A 53 3.62 9.82 5.50
N SER A 54 3.17 10.20 4.30
CA SER A 54 3.00 9.27 3.18
C SER A 54 4.30 8.53 2.78
N CYS A 55 5.47 9.16 2.90
CA CYS A 55 6.75 8.50 2.63
C CYS A 55 7.06 7.40 3.65
N TYR A 56 6.77 7.64 4.93
CA TYR A 56 6.90 6.63 5.98
C TYR A 56 5.87 5.50 5.78
N SER A 57 4.62 5.86 5.51
CA SER A 57 3.55 4.90 5.21
C SER A 57 3.92 3.99 4.04
N GLU A 58 4.40 4.56 2.93
CA GLU A 58 4.84 3.81 1.75
C GLU A 58 5.93 2.79 2.12
N HIS A 59 6.98 3.23 2.81
CA HIS A 59 8.10 2.37 3.16
C HIS A 59 7.73 1.31 4.19
N LEU A 60 7.11 1.71 5.29
CA LEU A 60 6.73 0.77 6.35
C LEU A 60 5.77 -0.28 5.83
N ALA A 61 4.70 0.14 5.14
CA ALA A 61 3.67 -0.77 4.69
C ALA A 61 4.17 -1.72 3.58
N SER A 62 4.94 -1.23 2.60
CA SER A 62 5.51 -2.07 1.55
C SER A 62 6.49 -3.10 2.11
N THR A 63 7.33 -2.70 3.08
CA THR A 63 8.28 -3.62 3.72
C THR A 63 7.55 -4.66 4.58
N ILE A 64 6.57 -4.24 5.39
CA ILE A 64 5.76 -5.17 6.19
C ILE A 64 4.99 -6.15 5.30
N ALA A 65 4.42 -5.69 4.17
CA ALA A 65 3.75 -6.56 3.21
C ALA A 65 4.69 -7.67 2.71
N ASN A 66 5.94 -7.34 2.35
CA ASN A 66 6.95 -8.34 1.99
C ASN A 66 7.30 -9.28 3.16
N MET A 67 7.44 -8.78 4.39
CA MET A 67 7.73 -9.59 5.58
C MET A 67 6.65 -10.66 5.82
N ILE A 68 5.38 -10.33 5.57
CA ILE A 68 4.24 -11.24 5.78
C ILE A 68 3.85 -12.02 4.52
N GLY A 69 4.66 -11.93 3.44
CA GLY A 69 4.59 -12.81 2.28
C GLY A 69 3.73 -12.31 1.11
N LEU A 70 3.24 -11.08 1.13
CA LEU A 70 2.69 -10.43 -0.06
C LEU A 70 3.85 -9.75 -0.82
N LYS A 71 4.07 -10.15 -2.07
CA LYS A 71 5.09 -9.51 -2.89
C LYS A 71 4.72 -8.05 -3.16
N ALA A 72 5.49 -7.12 -2.58
CA ALA A 72 5.31 -5.69 -2.70
C ALA A 72 6.54 -5.01 -3.30
N GLN A 73 6.36 -3.79 -3.81
CA GLN A 73 7.43 -2.97 -4.38
C GLN A 73 8.52 -2.73 -3.31
N GLU A 74 9.79 -2.93 -3.67
CA GLU A 74 10.91 -2.62 -2.80
C GLU A 74 10.98 -1.11 -2.58
N THR A 75 11.20 -0.70 -1.32
CA THR A 75 11.26 0.72 -0.96
C THR A 75 12.43 0.99 -0.02
N ARG A 76 12.96 2.21 -0.07
CA ARG A 76 14.00 2.72 0.83
C ARG A 76 13.64 4.14 1.28
N LEU A 77 13.90 4.48 2.54
CA LEU A 77 13.86 5.86 2.99
C LEU A 77 15.22 6.51 2.82
N GLY A 78 15.19 7.80 2.49
CA GLY A 78 16.40 8.62 2.39
C GLY A 78 16.06 10.10 2.39
N THR A 79 17.05 10.93 2.15
CA THR A 79 16.90 12.37 2.06
C THR A 79 17.10 12.87 0.63
N PHE A 80 16.51 14.01 0.35
CA PHE A 80 16.73 14.76 -0.89
C PHE A 80 16.73 16.25 -0.57
N THR A 81 17.79 16.94 -0.97
CA THR A 81 17.96 18.37 -0.74
C THR A 81 17.75 19.17 -2.03
N ASN A 82 16.82 20.12 -1.98
CA ASN A 82 16.64 21.15 -2.99
C ASN A 82 16.14 22.42 -2.29
N GLY A 83 17.09 23.22 -1.82
CA GLY A 83 16.86 24.36 -0.91
C GLY A 83 16.54 23.88 0.53
N LYS A 84 15.65 22.92 0.71
CA LYS A 84 15.34 22.26 2.00
C LYS A 84 15.53 20.77 1.88
N THR A 85 16.12 20.15 2.91
CA THR A 85 16.20 18.69 3.02
C THR A 85 14.84 18.12 3.39
N LYS A 86 14.42 17.08 2.66
CA LYS A 86 13.17 16.36 2.89
C LYS A 86 13.44 14.86 2.97
N VAL A 87 12.71 14.17 3.82
CA VAL A 87 12.65 12.71 3.77
C VAL A 87 11.80 12.31 2.57
N VAL A 88 12.32 11.36 1.79
CA VAL A 88 11.68 10.83 0.59
C VAL A 88 11.60 9.30 0.68
N CYS A 89 10.60 8.73 0.00
CA CYS A 89 10.53 7.29 -0.21
C CYS A 89 10.99 6.97 -1.64
N ALA A 90 12.06 6.22 -1.76
CA ALA A 90 12.53 5.65 -3.01
C ALA A 90 11.84 4.31 -3.23
N CYS A 91 11.06 4.19 -4.31
CA CYS A 91 10.39 2.97 -4.74
C CYS A 91 11.15 2.40 -5.94
N ARG A 92 11.61 1.14 -5.86
CA ARG A 92 12.35 0.50 -6.94
C ARG A 92 11.46 0.36 -8.18
N ASP A 93 11.96 0.78 -9.33
CA ASP A 93 11.22 0.66 -10.58
C ASP A 93 11.28 -0.78 -11.09
N PHE A 94 10.23 -1.54 -10.88
CA PHE A 94 10.11 -2.92 -11.33
C PHE A 94 9.82 -3.06 -12.84
N THR A 95 9.77 -1.94 -13.58
CA THR A 95 9.66 -1.89 -15.05
C THR A 95 10.98 -1.52 -15.73
N ALA A 96 12.06 -1.30 -14.95
CA ALA A 96 13.35 -0.83 -15.48
C ALA A 96 14.00 -1.78 -16.49
N ASP A 97 13.66 -3.08 -16.42
CA ASP A 97 14.13 -4.13 -17.34
C ASP A 97 13.32 -4.23 -18.65
N GLY A 98 12.56 -3.18 -18.99
CA GLY A 98 11.78 -3.10 -20.22
C GLY A 98 10.39 -3.74 -20.18
N LYS A 99 9.95 -4.24 -19.02
CA LYS A 99 8.58 -4.68 -18.82
C LYS A 99 7.61 -3.51 -18.80
N VAL A 100 6.37 -3.77 -19.20
CA VAL A 100 5.29 -2.80 -19.19
C VAL A 100 4.31 -3.14 -18.08
N LEU A 101 3.98 -2.14 -17.27
CA LEU A 101 2.95 -2.26 -16.24
C LEU A 101 1.58 -1.99 -16.87
N TYR A 102 0.70 -2.96 -16.79
CA TYR A 102 -0.73 -2.79 -17.04
C TYR A 102 -1.45 -2.84 -15.69
N ASP A 103 -1.97 -1.70 -15.26
CA ASP A 103 -2.78 -1.65 -14.04
C ASP A 103 -4.12 -2.38 -14.24
N PHE A 104 -4.70 -2.87 -13.15
CA PHE A 104 -5.96 -3.60 -13.21
C PHE A 104 -7.13 -2.73 -13.70
N CYS A 105 -7.08 -1.43 -13.48
CA CYS A 105 -8.06 -0.47 -14.00
C CYS A 105 -8.14 -0.53 -15.52
N SER A 106 -7.00 -0.51 -16.19
CA SER A 106 -6.91 -0.63 -17.66
C SER A 106 -7.46 -1.97 -18.16
N ILE A 107 -7.16 -3.06 -17.44
CA ILE A 107 -7.65 -4.40 -17.80
C ILE A 107 -9.17 -4.50 -17.60
N LYS A 108 -9.68 -4.08 -16.45
CA LYS A 108 -11.12 -4.07 -16.16
C LYS A 108 -11.90 -3.33 -17.23
N ASN A 109 -11.38 -2.19 -17.68
CA ASN A 109 -12.01 -1.35 -18.71
C ASN A 109 -12.11 -2.03 -20.10
N THR A 110 -11.34 -3.09 -20.33
CA THR A 110 -11.33 -3.84 -21.60
C THR A 110 -12.00 -5.20 -21.53
N VAL A 111 -12.22 -5.72 -20.32
CA VAL A 111 -12.71 -7.09 -20.09
C VAL A 111 -14.19 -7.13 -19.81
N ILE A 112 -14.71 -6.17 -19.06
CA ILE A 112 -16.12 -6.10 -18.69
C ILE A 112 -16.75 -4.77 -19.08
N ASP A 113 -18.06 -4.79 -19.36
CA ASP A 113 -18.88 -3.58 -19.55
C ASP A 113 -19.43 -3.15 -18.16
N SER A 114 -18.72 -2.24 -17.52
CA SER A 114 -19.09 -1.73 -16.20
C SER A 114 -19.50 -0.25 -16.29
N ASP A 115 -20.63 0.11 -15.72
CA ASP A 115 -21.15 1.49 -15.67
C ASP A 115 -20.14 2.49 -15.07
N THR A 116 -19.22 2.01 -14.22
CA THR A 116 -18.18 2.80 -13.57
C THR A 116 -16.81 2.68 -14.27
N GLY A 117 -16.75 1.95 -15.39
CA GLY A 117 -15.52 1.67 -16.12
C GLY A 117 -14.45 0.99 -15.26
N GLY A 118 -13.21 1.05 -15.70
CA GLY A 118 -12.07 0.43 -15.00
C GLY A 118 -11.82 0.98 -13.59
N THR A 119 -12.16 2.25 -13.33
CA THR A 119 -11.95 2.91 -12.03
C THR A 119 -12.92 2.44 -10.93
N GLY A 120 -14.09 1.91 -11.31
CA GLY A 120 -15.08 1.39 -10.36
C GLY A 120 -14.54 0.22 -9.54
N THR A 121 -14.80 0.26 -8.22
CA THR A 121 -14.27 -0.70 -7.26
C THR A 121 -15.35 -1.61 -6.66
N GLU A 122 -16.47 -1.80 -7.36
CA GLU A 122 -17.46 -2.80 -6.97
C GLU A 122 -16.83 -4.19 -6.96
N LEU A 123 -16.98 -4.90 -5.85
CA LEU A 123 -16.32 -6.19 -5.63
C LEU A 123 -16.73 -7.23 -6.69
N ASN A 124 -18.00 -7.27 -7.06
CA ASN A 124 -18.48 -8.21 -8.09
C ASN A 124 -17.80 -7.96 -9.43
N ASP A 125 -17.69 -6.70 -9.86
CA ASP A 125 -17.01 -6.34 -11.12
C ASP A 125 -15.53 -6.71 -11.10
N VAL A 126 -14.87 -6.50 -9.93
CA VAL A 126 -13.46 -6.88 -9.77
C VAL A 126 -13.29 -8.40 -9.87
N LEU A 127 -14.15 -9.17 -9.21
CA LEU A 127 -14.10 -10.63 -9.23
C LEU A 127 -14.42 -11.18 -10.63
N GLU A 128 -15.41 -10.62 -11.32
CA GLU A 128 -15.72 -10.98 -12.70
C GLU A 128 -14.55 -10.71 -13.64
N THR A 129 -13.91 -9.54 -13.50
CA THR A 129 -12.70 -9.21 -14.29
C THR A 129 -11.57 -10.20 -14.03
N ILE A 130 -11.35 -10.61 -12.76
CA ILE A 130 -10.35 -11.61 -12.40
C ILE A 130 -10.62 -12.94 -13.12
N GLU A 131 -11.86 -13.33 -13.22
CA GLU A 131 -12.27 -14.60 -13.85
C GLU A 131 -12.14 -14.55 -15.39
N LEU A 132 -12.43 -13.41 -16.01
CA LEU A 132 -12.50 -13.28 -17.47
C LEU A 132 -11.17 -12.84 -18.12
N GLN A 133 -10.23 -12.26 -17.36
CA GLN A 133 -8.94 -11.85 -17.91
C GLN A 133 -8.10 -13.05 -18.35
N SER A 134 -7.18 -12.84 -19.31
CA SER A 134 -6.33 -13.88 -19.90
C SER A 134 -4.83 -13.62 -19.71
N PHE A 135 -4.45 -12.71 -18.80
CA PHE A 135 -3.04 -12.36 -18.56
C PHE A 135 -2.31 -13.40 -17.73
N VAL A 136 -2.98 -13.92 -16.70
CA VAL A 136 -2.48 -14.94 -15.77
C VAL A 136 -3.60 -15.91 -15.38
N ASP A 137 -3.25 -17.00 -14.70
CA ASP A 137 -4.24 -17.95 -14.17
C ASP A 137 -5.24 -17.22 -13.22
N PRO A 138 -6.55 -17.28 -13.50
CA PRO A 138 -7.57 -16.65 -12.66
C PRO A 138 -7.55 -17.12 -11.21
N VAL A 139 -7.21 -18.37 -10.95
CA VAL A 139 -7.13 -18.95 -9.59
C VAL A 139 -5.96 -18.31 -8.82
N GLU A 140 -4.80 -18.18 -9.47
CA GLU A 140 -3.64 -17.50 -8.89
C GLU A 140 -3.94 -16.03 -8.62
N LEU A 141 -4.57 -15.34 -9.58
CA LEU A 141 -4.91 -13.92 -9.45
C LEU A 141 -5.92 -13.69 -8.33
N LYS A 142 -6.95 -14.53 -8.21
CA LYS A 142 -7.96 -14.45 -7.15
C LYS A 142 -7.34 -14.68 -5.76
N ALA A 143 -6.42 -15.64 -5.65
CA ALA A 143 -5.67 -15.86 -4.42
C ALA A 143 -4.82 -14.64 -4.04
N HIS A 144 -4.07 -14.08 -5.01
CA HIS A 144 -3.29 -12.86 -4.79
C HIS A 144 -4.16 -11.65 -4.39
N PHE A 145 -5.31 -11.47 -5.03
CA PHE A 145 -6.26 -10.40 -4.70
C PHE A 145 -6.74 -10.47 -3.24
N TRP A 146 -7.12 -11.65 -2.77
CA TRP A 146 -7.56 -11.82 -1.39
C TRP A 146 -6.40 -11.75 -0.37
N ASP A 147 -5.20 -12.20 -0.74
CA ASP A 147 -4.01 -12.00 0.09
C ASP A 147 -3.71 -10.52 0.24
N MET A 148 -3.77 -9.75 -0.85
CA MET A 148 -3.61 -8.30 -0.84
C MET A 148 -4.68 -7.62 0.00
N PHE A 149 -5.95 -8.05 -0.08
CA PHE A 149 -7.04 -7.52 0.75
C PHE A 149 -6.77 -7.73 2.25
N VAL A 150 -6.32 -8.93 2.66
CA VAL A 150 -6.00 -9.23 4.06
C VAL A 150 -4.82 -8.37 4.55
N VAL A 151 -3.79 -8.20 3.72
CA VAL A 151 -2.64 -7.34 4.03
C VAL A 151 -3.06 -5.87 4.12
N ASP A 152 -3.85 -5.37 3.17
CA ASP A 152 -4.39 -4.02 3.19
C ASP A 152 -5.28 -3.78 4.42
N ALA A 153 -6.06 -4.77 4.84
CA ALA A 153 -6.82 -4.72 6.08
C ALA A 153 -5.90 -4.56 7.30
N PHE A 154 -4.84 -5.33 7.40
CA PHE A 154 -3.87 -5.22 8.49
C PHE A 154 -3.18 -3.86 8.52
N LEU A 155 -2.72 -3.37 7.37
CA LEU A 155 -2.01 -2.10 7.23
C LEU A 155 -2.94 -0.87 7.24
N GLY A 156 -4.25 -1.07 7.16
CA GLY A 156 -5.24 0.01 7.11
C GLY A 156 -5.16 0.82 5.82
N ASN A 157 -5.00 0.16 4.69
CA ASN A 157 -4.99 0.81 3.38
C ASN A 157 -6.41 1.25 2.98
N PHE A 158 -6.63 2.53 2.76
CA PHE A 158 -7.94 3.03 2.33
C PHE A 158 -8.02 3.40 0.85
N ASP A 159 -6.95 3.16 0.08
CA ASP A 159 -6.84 3.60 -1.33
C ASP A 159 -6.30 2.51 -2.28
N ARG A 160 -6.50 1.22 -1.99
CA ARG A 160 -6.20 0.13 -2.91
C ARG A 160 -7.23 0.08 -4.03
N HIS A 161 -7.24 1.10 -4.88
CA HIS A 161 -8.07 1.12 -6.07
C HIS A 161 -7.42 0.31 -7.23
N ASN A 162 -8.15 0.09 -8.30
CA ASN A 162 -7.73 -0.75 -9.43
C ASN A 162 -6.47 -0.25 -10.16
N GLY A 163 -6.06 1.00 -9.98
CA GLY A 163 -4.81 1.55 -10.51
C GLY A 163 -3.56 1.23 -9.68
N ASN A 164 -3.69 0.61 -8.49
CA ASN A 164 -2.59 0.37 -7.53
C ASN A 164 -2.14 -1.10 -7.47
N TRP A 165 -2.54 -1.91 -8.45
CA TRP A 165 -2.11 -3.29 -8.67
C TRP A 165 -2.36 -3.68 -10.12
N GLY A 166 -1.81 -4.81 -10.59
CA GLY A 166 -1.97 -5.26 -11.97
C GLY A 166 -0.90 -6.24 -12.42
N PHE A 167 -0.45 -6.10 -13.67
CA PHE A 167 0.38 -7.09 -14.36
C PHE A 167 1.64 -6.46 -14.93
N LEU A 168 2.73 -7.20 -14.87
CA LEU A 168 3.93 -6.91 -15.65
C LEU A 168 3.95 -7.78 -16.89
N VAL A 169 4.01 -7.17 -18.04
CA VAL A 169 4.06 -7.84 -19.34
C VAL A 169 5.43 -7.61 -19.98
N ASP A 170 6.06 -8.68 -20.41
CA ASP A 170 7.25 -8.63 -21.25
C ASP A 170 6.79 -8.37 -22.69
N PRO A 171 7.13 -7.23 -23.31
CA PRO A 171 6.66 -6.88 -24.63
C PRO A 171 7.23 -7.79 -25.74
N THR A 172 8.36 -8.45 -25.49
CA THR A 172 9.03 -9.34 -26.44
C THR A 172 8.38 -10.72 -26.46
N THR A 173 8.19 -11.30 -25.27
CA THR A 173 7.66 -12.67 -25.14
C THR A 173 6.14 -12.70 -24.97
N ARG A 174 5.51 -11.54 -24.71
CA ARG A 174 4.09 -11.37 -24.37
C ARG A 174 3.66 -12.12 -23.10
N LYS A 175 4.62 -12.61 -22.31
CA LYS A 175 4.32 -13.25 -21.04
C LYS A 175 3.97 -12.21 -19.98
N ALA A 176 2.89 -12.47 -19.28
CA ALA A 176 2.44 -11.66 -18.15
C ALA A 176 2.74 -12.37 -16.82
N LYS A 177 2.90 -11.58 -15.78
CA LYS A 177 2.91 -12.02 -14.37
C LYS A 177 2.25 -10.97 -13.50
N ILE A 178 1.77 -11.36 -12.35
CA ILE A 178 1.25 -10.41 -11.35
C ILE A 178 2.39 -9.47 -10.94
N ALA A 179 2.14 -8.16 -11.00
CA ALA A 179 3.08 -7.15 -10.53
C ALA A 179 3.22 -7.21 -9.01
N PRO A 180 4.37 -6.83 -8.42
CA PRO A 180 4.41 -6.55 -7.00
C PRO A 180 3.34 -5.52 -6.64
N ALA A 181 2.64 -5.68 -5.52
CA ALA A 181 1.71 -4.66 -5.04
C ALA A 181 2.47 -3.35 -4.78
N PHE A 182 1.90 -2.23 -5.15
CA PHE A 182 2.56 -0.91 -5.08
C PHE A 182 1.59 0.17 -4.58
N ASP A 183 2.14 1.35 -4.30
CA ASP A 183 1.41 2.52 -3.80
C ASP A 183 0.74 2.27 -2.43
N PHE A 184 1.59 2.08 -1.42
CA PHE A 184 1.19 1.89 -0.02
C PHE A 184 1.13 3.21 0.77
N GLY A 185 1.24 4.36 0.11
CA GLY A 185 1.27 5.67 0.76
C GLY A 185 0.00 6.03 1.54
N SER A 186 -1.08 5.32 1.34
CA SER A 186 -2.37 5.47 2.03
C SER A 186 -2.59 4.47 3.19
N CYS A 187 -1.54 3.76 3.61
CA CYS A 187 -1.54 2.88 4.77
C CYS A 187 -1.17 3.61 6.06
N LEU A 188 -1.42 2.99 7.21
CA LEU A 188 -0.91 3.43 8.52
C LEU A 188 -1.29 4.88 8.89
N LEU A 189 -2.42 5.37 8.40
CA LEU A 189 -2.94 6.73 8.68
C LEU A 189 -1.94 7.85 8.33
N PRO A 190 -1.55 8.03 7.05
CA PRO A 190 -0.53 9.00 6.63
C PRO A 190 -0.90 10.46 6.93
N GLN A 191 -2.18 10.72 7.20
CA GLN A 191 -2.69 12.05 7.56
C GLN A 191 -2.52 12.39 9.05
N ALA A 192 -2.20 11.40 9.90
CA ALA A 192 -2.00 11.64 11.32
C ALA A 192 -0.74 12.47 11.53
N ASP A 193 -0.91 13.69 11.99
CA ASP A 193 0.18 14.50 12.51
C ASP A 193 0.60 14.03 13.91
N ASP A 194 1.64 14.63 14.46
CA ASP A 194 2.19 14.25 15.76
C ASP A 194 1.16 14.35 16.90
N ASP A 195 0.25 15.32 16.86
CA ASP A 195 -0.77 15.51 17.88
C ASP A 195 -1.88 14.46 17.78
N ILE A 196 -2.28 14.13 16.56
CA ILE A 196 -3.22 13.03 16.28
C ILE A 196 -2.60 11.70 16.73
N MET A 197 -1.34 11.44 16.40
CA MET A 197 -0.64 10.22 16.81
C MET A 197 -0.61 10.08 18.33
N ARG A 198 -0.25 11.15 19.06
CA ARG A 198 -0.25 11.14 20.55
C ARG A 198 -1.63 10.89 21.14
N ARG A 199 -2.69 11.51 20.58
CA ARG A 199 -4.07 11.27 21.01
C ARG A 199 -4.48 9.82 20.80
N VAL A 200 -4.26 9.28 19.61
CA VAL A 200 -4.61 7.89 19.29
C VAL A 200 -3.93 6.89 20.21
N ILE A 201 -2.67 7.14 20.61
CA ILE A 201 -1.96 6.27 21.57
C ILE A 201 -2.51 6.43 23.00
N GLY A 202 -2.95 7.62 23.35
CA GLY A 202 -3.36 7.98 24.72
C GLY A 202 -4.85 7.78 25.02
N ASP A 203 -5.67 7.61 23.99
CA ASP A 203 -7.13 7.51 24.14
C ASP A 203 -7.66 6.28 23.39
N LYS A 204 -8.27 5.36 24.17
CA LYS A 204 -8.83 4.12 23.61
C LYS A 204 -9.95 4.39 22.60
N ALA A 205 -10.81 5.39 22.82
CA ALA A 205 -11.90 5.69 21.90
C ALA A 205 -11.38 6.24 20.57
N GLU A 206 -10.31 7.06 20.59
CA GLU A 206 -9.62 7.53 19.39
C GLU A 206 -8.96 6.37 18.63
N LEU A 207 -8.32 5.44 19.35
CA LEU A 207 -7.76 4.23 18.74
C LEU A 207 -8.84 3.35 18.12
N ASP A 208 -9.89 3.04 18.89
CA ASP A 208 -11.02 2.21 18.42
C ASP A 208 -11.67 2.82 17.16
N ALA A 209 -11.85 4.13 17.11
CA ALA A 209 -12.37 4.81 15.92
C ALA A 209 -11.47 4.60 14.67
N ARG A 210 -10.14 4.51 14.88
CA ARG A 210 -9.15 4.23 13.81
C ARG A 210 -9.06 2.75 13.44
N ILE A 211 -9.67 1.87 14.21
CA ILE A 211 -9.71 0.43 13.93
C ILE A 211 -11.05 0.06 13.27
N TYR A 212 -12.16 0.51 13.84
CA TYR A 212 -13.51 0.06 13.46
C TYR A 212 -14.21 0.98 12.46
N ASN A 213 -13.99 2.30 12.51
CA ASN A 213 -14.73 3.25 11.66
C ASN A 213 -13.93 3.67 10.43
N PHE A 214 -12.62 3.84 10.54
CA PHE A 214 -11.71 4.22 9.48
C PHE A 214 -10.31 3.69 9.79
N PRO A 215 -9.59 3.12 8.83
CA PRO A 215 -9.86 3.09 7.39
C PRO A 215 -10.83 1.97 6.95
N ALA A 216 -11.54 2.23 5.85
CA ALA A 216 -12.29 1.22 5.12
C ALA A 216 -11.57 0.92 3.78
N SER A 217 -11.84 -0.24 3.19
CA SER A 217 -11.31 -0.61 1.88
C SER A 217 -11.75 0.40 0.79
N ALA A 218 -10.97 0.52 -0.28
CA ALA A 218 -11.42 1.19 -1.50
C ALA A 218 -12.50 0.39 -2.24
N LEU A 219 -12.56 -0.93 -2.01
CA LEU A 219 -13.60 -1.79 -2.57
C LEU A 219 -14.97 -1.42 -2.03
N LYS A 220 -15.98 -1.63 -2.88
CA LYS A 220 -17.38 -1.41 -2.55
C LYS A 220 -18.17 -2.69 -2.72
N GLN A 221 -19.26 -2.79 -1.97
CA GLN A 221 -20.31 -3.76 -2.15
C GLN A 221 -21.64 -3.04 -2.11
N GLU A 222 -22.43 -3.15 -3.16
CA GLU A 222 -23.69 -2.43 -3.33
C GLU A 222 -23.53 -0.90 -3.15
N GLY A 223 -22.47 -0.34 -3.74
CA GLY A 223 -22.16 1.09 -3.71
C GLY A 223 -21.51 1.59 -2.40
N LYS A 224 -21.45 0.77 -1.35
CA LYS A 224 -20.89 1.14 -0.03
C LYS A 224 -19.46 0.60 0.14
N LYS A 225 -18.57 1.41 0.69
CA LYS A 225 -17.21 0.97 1.04
C LYS A 225 -17.26 -0.20 2.03
N ILE A 226 -16.40 -1.19 1.79
CA ILE A 226 -16.27 -2.37 2.64
C ILE A 226 -15.47 -2.01 3.90
N GLY A 227 -16.10 -2.16 5.08
CA GLY A 227 -15.42 -2.11 6.38
C GLY A 227 -14.57 -3.37 6.59
N TYR A 228 -13.29 -3.20 6.88
CA TYR A 228 -12.36 -4.33 6.98
C TYR A 228 -12.75 -5.32 8.09
N VAL A 229 -13.05 -4.82 9.28
CA VAL A 229 -13.34 -5.66 10.45
C VAL A 229 -14.58 -6.52 10.22
N ASP A 230 -15.68 -5.88 9.79
CA ASP A 230 -16.95 -6.58 9.57
C ASP A 230 -16.84 -7.58 8.42
N PHE A 231 -16.18 -7.19 7.33
CA PHE A 231 -16.05 -8.06 6.17
C PHE A 231 -15.20 -9.30 6.48
N ILE A 232 -14.09 -9.15 7.20
CA ILE A 232 -13.25 -10.28 7.62
C ILE A 232 -14.04 -11.19 8.57
N ALA A 233 -14.75 -10.63 9.55
CA ALA A 233 -15.55 -11.42 10.47
C ALA A 233 -16.62 -12.26 9.76
N GLN A 234 -17.32 -11.67 8.78
CA GLN A 234 -18.39 -12.33 8.02
C GLN A 234 -17.87 -13.38 7.01
N ASN A 235 -16.64 -13.26 6.54
CA ASN A 235 -16.09 -14.09 5.47
C ASN A 235 -14.91 -14.95 5.92
N ARG A 236 -14.65 -15.05 7.22
CA ARG A 236 -13.52 -15.75 7.82
C ARG A 236 -13.45 -17.22 7.41
N ASP A 237 -14.59 -17.93 7.45
CA ASP A 237 -14.69 -19.34 7.10
C ASP A 237 -15.12 -19.56 5.63
N GLY A 238 -15.27 -18.48 4.88
CA GLY A 238 -15.68 -18.45 3.49
C GLY A 238 -14.53 -18.10 2.55
N VAL A 239 -14.78 -17.09 1.71
CA VAL A 239 -13.87 -16.68 0.63
C VAL A 239 -12.49 -16.21 1.13
N LEU A 240 -12.38 -15.74 2.36
CA LEU A 240 -11.12 -15.29 2.96
C LEU A 240 -10.33 -16.41 3.66
N ALA A 241 -10.93 -17.57 3.96
CA ALA A 241 -10.28 -18.64 4.72
C ALA A 241 -8.90 -19.04 4.16
N PRO A 242 -8.70 -19.25 2.84
CA PRO A 242 -7.39 -19.60 2.31
C PRO A 242 -6.35 -18.50 2.48
N SER A 243 -6.74 -17.25 2.33
CA SER A 243 -5.83 -16.10 2.46
C SER A 243 -5.49 -15.80 3.92
N LEU A 244 -6.44 -15.90 4.81
CA LEU A 244 -6.19 -15.81 6.26
C LEU A 244 -5.21 -16.89 6.72
N ALA A 245 -5.40 -18.13 6.25
CA ALA A 245 -4.48 -19.23 6.57
C ALA A 245 -3.06 -19.03 6.03
N ARG A 246 -2.89 -18.31 4.90
CA ARG A 246 -1.57 -18.01 4.34
C ARG A 246 -0.90 -16.82 5.01
N ILE A 247 -1.63 -15.75 5.28
CA ILE A 247 -1.08 -14.45 5.67
C ILE A 247 -0.96 -14.32 7.20
N VAL A 248 -2.03 -14.63 7.95
CA VAL A 248 -2.07 -14.36 9.40
C VAL A 248 -0.94 -15.02 10.19
N PRO A 249 -0.58 -16.31 9.94
CA PRO A 249 0.52 -16.96 10.65
C PRO A 249 1.90 -16.33 10.38
N ARG A 250 2.04 -15.49 9.35
CA ARG A 250 3.28 -14.79 9.01
C ARG A 250 3.39 -13.42 9.66
N ILE A 251 2.34 -12.94 10.32
CA ILE A 251 2.36 -11.65 11.02
C ILE A 251 3.06 -11.83 12.36
N ASP A 252 4.36 -11.60 12.37
CA ASP A 252 5.18 -11.55 13.58
C ASP A 252 5.30 -10.10 14.06
N LEU A 253 4.48 -9.72 15.05
CA LEU A 253 4.49 -8.36 15.60
C LEU A 253 5.84 -8.00 16.26
N ALA A 254 6.59 -8.96 16.79
CA ALA A 254 7.89 -8.69 17.38
C ALA A 254 8.92 -8.30 16.30
N GLN A 255 8.94 -9.03 15.19
CA GLN A 255 9.79 -8.73 14.04
C GLN A 255 9.38 -7.39 13.38
N ILE A 256 8.08 -7.13 13.23
CA ILE A 256 7.57 -5.86 12.69
C ILE A 256 7.95 -4.70 13.62
N ASN A 257 7.83 -4.86 14.93
CA ASN A 257 8.22 -3.83 15.90
C ASN A 257 9.73 -3.53 15.85
N ALA A 258 10.58 -4.55 15.75
CA ALA A 258 12.02 -4.37 15.58
C ALA A 258 12.35 -3.60 14.28
N PHE A 259 11.68 -3.93 13.17
CA PHE A 259 11.82 -3.19 11.91
C PHE A 259 11.40 -1.71 12.06
N ILE A 260 10.29 -1.43 12.75
CA ILE A 260 9.84 -0.04 13.00
C ILE A 260 10.87 0.71 13.86
N ASP A 261 11.43 0.05 14.88
CA ASP A 261 12.46 0.65 15.75
C ASP A 261 13.75 0.98 14.98
N ASP A 262 14.13 0.14 14.02
CA ASP A 262 15.32 0.34 13.17
C ASP A 262 15.07 1.31 11.99
N THR A 263 13.82 1.71 11.74
CA THR A 263 13.49 2.61 10.63
C THR A 263 14.02 4.02 10.89
N PRO A 264 14.86 4.56 9.98
CA PRO A 264 15.44 5.89 10.14
C PRO A 264 14.39 7.00 10.04
N TYR A 265 14.73 8.17 10.58
CA TYR A 265 13.94 9.42 10.53
C TYR A 265 12.61 9.40 11.29
N LEU A 266 12.18 8.29 11.88
CA LEU A 266 11.01 8.25 12.75
C LEU A 266 11.33 8.80 14.14
N ALA A 267 10.45 9.64 14.67
CA ALA A 267 10.50 10.05 16.07
C ALA A 267 9.94 8.93 16.99
N ASP A 268 10.28 8.94 18.27
CA ASP A 268 9.87 7.88 19.20
C ASP A 268 8.35 7.74 19.34
N HIS A 269 7.62 8.86 19.33
CA HIS A 269 6.16 8.83 19.38
C HIS A 269 5.54 8.26 18.08
N GLN A 270 6.17 8.45 16.90
CA GLN A 270 5.75 7.84 15.66
C GLN A 270 5.99 6.32 15.69
N ARG A 271 7.17 5.86 16.16
CA ARG A 271 7.44 4.42 16.35
C ARG A 271 6.41 3.78 17.26
N ARG A 272 6.13 4.44 18.41
CA ARG A 272 5.12 3.96 19.36
C ARG A 272 3.73 3.91 18.71
N PHE A 273 3.35 4.94 17.95
CA PHE A 273 2.07 4.99 17.24
C PHE A 273 1.90 3.81 16.29
N TYR A 274 2.84 3.58 15.39
CA TYR A 274 2.74 2.49 14.42
C TYR A 274 2.66 1.12 15.10
N LYS A 275 3.44 0.88 16.15
CA LYS A 275 3.41 -0.38 16.92
C LYS A 275 2.05 -0.60 17.62
N VAL A 276 1.52 0.41 18.27
CA VAL A 276 0.20 0.34 18.94
C VAL A 276 -0.92 0.14 17.93
N TYR A 277 -0.89 0.89 16.82
CA TYR A 277 -1.89 0.79 15.77
C TYR A 277 -1.93 -0.59 15.12
N LEU A 278 -0.77 -1.15 14.73
CA LEU A 278 -0.69 -2.48 14.12
C LEU A 278 -1.11 -3.59 15.10
N ALA A 279 -0.71 -3.51 16.36
CA ALA A 279 -1.14 -4.46 17.38
C ALA A 279 -2.67 -4.44 17.59
N ALA A 280 -3.27 -3.25 17.64
CA ALA A 280 -4.72 -3.11 17.77
C ALA A 280 -5.47 -3.64 16.53
N ARG A 281 -4.96 -3.36 15.32
CA ARG A 281 -5.54 -3.92 14.10
C ARG A 281 -5.42 -5.43 14.04
N PHE A 282 -4.26 -5.99 14.39
CA PHE A 282 -4.07 -7.43 14.46
C PHE A 282 -5.11 -8.09 15.37
N SER A 283 -5.29 -7.53 16.58
CA SER A 283 -6.26 -8.04 17.53
C SER A 283 -7.70 -7.97 17.00
N ALA A 284 -8.10 -6.83 16.45
CA ALA A 284 -9.47 -6.62 15.97
C ALA A 284 -9.84 -7.46 14.73
N LEU A 285 -8.85 -7.72 13.86
CA LEU A 285 -9.10 -8.41 12.59
C LEU A 285 -8.93 -9.93 12.71
N PHE A 286 -7.96 -10.39 13.50
CA PHE A 286 -7.48 -11.76 13.41
C PHE A 286 -7.52 -12.54 14.73
N ALA A 287 -7.58 -11.90 15.91
CA ALA A 287 -7.79 -12.63 17.15
C ALA A 287 -9.16 -13.32 17.08
N SER A 288 -9.18 -14.63 17.35
CA SER A 288 -10.43 -15.36 17.52
C SER A 288 -11.14 -14.76 18.71
N GLY A 289 -12.38 -14.30 18.54
CA GLY A 289 -13.19 -13.95 19.69
C GLY A 289 -13.32 -15.19 20.58
N GLU A 290 -12.81 -15.12 21.81
CA GLU A 290 -13.15 -16.07 22.87
C GLU A 290 -14.63 -15.90 23.24
#